data_11d25165e23e12347e240c8f9be48d94
#
_entry.id   11d25165e23e12347e240c8f9be48d94
#
_cell.length_a   1.000
_cell.length_b   1.000
_cell.length_c   1.000
_cell.angle_alpha   90.00
_cell.angle_beta   90.00
_cell.angle_gamma   90.00
#
_symmetry.space_group_name_H-M   'P 1'
#
loop_
_entity.id
_entity.type
_entity.pdbx_description
1 polymer ?
#
loop_
_entity_poly.entity_id
_entity_poly.type
_entity_poly.pdbx_seq_one_letter_code
_entity_poly.pdbx_strand_id
1 'polypeptide(L)'
;TIGRRQRQMCIRDSNYSYPNCPIKFTNIIKSNNVPYWYFISLYKSVGEEYEWTDMLKQKKEITENFLNNKNVYFYSLISSGVPIGFFILDYRKKEICDISYIGLTKGNLGKGLGKYLFKTAFLMGWDTNYINKLTVNTCTLDHKAALPLYQKLGFEPVSYTHLTLPTTYGV
;
A
#
# COMPACT_ATOMS: atom_id res chain seq x y z
N THR A 1 15.92 15.58 0.96
CA THR A 1 15.76 14.19 0.54
C THR A 1 14.79 14.09 -0.62
N ILE A 2 14.92 13.02 -1.37
CA ILE A 2 14.07 12.73 -2.52
C ILE A 2 12.60 12.70 -2.10
N GLY A 3 12.34 12.20 -0.92
CA GLY A 3 11.01 12.18 -0.40
C GLY A 3 10.35 13.54 -0.27
N ARG A 4 11.08 14.54 0.21
CA ARG A 4 10.57 15.88 0.30
C ARG A 4 10.28 16.50 -1.06
N ARG A 5 11.14 16.26 -2.03
CA ARG A 5 10.92 16.75 -3.39
C ARG A 5 9.65 16.16 -3.98
N GLN A 6 9.48 14.85 -3.81
CA GLN A 6 8.29 14.16 -4.31
C GLN A 6 7.01 14.69 -3.64
N ARG A 7 7.05 14.90 -2.33
CA ARG A 7 5.93 15.50 -1.61
C ARG A 7 5.59 16.89 -2.14
N GLN A 8 6.60 17.74 -2.32
CA GLN A 8 6.39 19.08 -2.87
C GLN A 8 5.76 19.02 -4.25
N MET A 9 6.19 18.10 -5.08
CA MET A 9 5.64 17.89 -6.41
C MET A 9 4.16 17.49 -6.33
N CYS A 10 3.82 16.54 -5.48
CA CYS A 10 2.44 16.11 -5.29
C CYS A 10 1.53 17.22 -4.75
N ILE A 11 2.02 18.04 -3.84
CA ILE A 11 1.24 19.12 -3.25
C ILE A 11 1.05 20.30 -4.21
N ARG A 12 2.07 20.61 -4.99
CA ARG A 12 2.08 21.77 -5.88
C ARG A 12 1.45 21.51 -7.25
N ASP A 13 1.37 20.27 -7.64
CA ASP A 13 0.80 19.92 -8.94
C ASP A 13 -0.72 19.86 -8.84
N SER A 14 -1.36 20.93 -9.23
CA SER A 14 -2.82 21.05 -9.24
C SER A 14 -3.51 20.06 -10.20
N ASN A 15 -2.76 19.47 -11.11
CA ASN A 15 -3.27 18.49 -12.06
C ASN A 15 -3.16 17.05 -11.54
N TYR A 16 -2.67 16.86 -10.32
CA TYR A 16 -2.52 15.55 -9.73
C TYR A 16 -3.90 15.07 -9.23
N SER A 17 -4.55 14.28 -10.04
CA SER A 17 -5.88 13.75 -9.72
C SER A 17 -5.83 12.25 -9.44
N TYR A 18 -6.81 11.77 -8.68
CA TYR A 18 -6.98 10.33 -8.47
C TYR A 18 -7.22 9.63 -9.80
N PRO A 19 -6.62 8.46 -10.01
CA PRO A 19 -6.82 7.71 -11.24
C PRO A 19 -8.23 7.13 -11.30
N ASN A 20 -8.74 6.99 -12.50
CA ASN A 20 -9.98 6.27 -12.74
C ASN A 20 -9.73 4.76 -12.66
N CYS A 21 -10.65 4.04 -12.04
CA CYS A 21 -10.56 2.59 -12.02
C CYS A 21 -10.78 2.02 -13.43
N PRO A 22 -9.88 1.14 -13.91
CA PRO A 22 -10.00 0.57 -15.24
C PRO A 22 -11.12 -0.46 -15.39
N ILE A 23 -11.71 -0.91 -14.28
CA ILE A 23 -12.73 -1.97 -14.27
C ILE A 23 -14.01 -1.44 -13.61
N LYS A 24 -15.14 -1.70 -14.23
CA LYS A 24 -16.45 -1.32 -13.70
C LYS A 24 -16.77 -2.07 -12.40
N PHE A 25 -17.65 -1.50 -11.61
CA PHE A 25 -18.11 -2.06 -10.33
C PHE A 25 -16.98 -2.39 -9.37
N THR A 26 -15.92 -1.58 -9.41
CA THR A 26 -14.72 -1.76 -8.61
C THR A 26 -14.43 -0.47 -7.86
N ASN A 27 -14.31 -0.58 -6.54
CA ASN A 27 -14.12 0.56 -5.63
C ASN A 27 -13.13 0.23 -4.54
N ILE A 28 -12.46 1.27 -4.04
CA ILE A 28 -11.63 1.18 -2.85
C ILE A 28 -12.48 1.63 -1.67
N ILE A 29 -12.59 0.78 -0.67
CA ILE A 29 -13.44 0.99 0.50
C ILE A 29 -12.59 0.90 1.77
N LYS A 30 -12.70 1.92 2.63
CA LYS A 30 -12.06 1.89 3.94
C LYS A 30 -12.81 0.92 4.84
N SER A 31 -12.07 0.01 5.47
CA SER A 31 -12.63 -0.94 6.42
C SER A 31 -12.31 -0.49 7.85
N ASN A 32 -13.34 -0.46 8.69
CA ASN A 32 -13.18 -0.23 10.12
C ASN A 32 -13.31 -1.56 10.86
N ASN A 33 -12.57 -1.74 11.95
CA ASN A 33 -12.63 -2.96 12.76
C ASN A 33 -12.40 -4.21 11.93
N VAL A 34 -11.30 -4.24 11.21
CA VAL A 34 -10.96 -5.36 10.32
C VAL A 34 -10.78 -6.64 11.13
N PRO A 35 -11.58 -7.68 10.91
CA PRO A 35 -11.39 -8.94 11.63
C PRO A 35 -10.13 -9.65 11.13
N TYR A 36 -9.50 -10.39 12.04
CA TYR A 36 -8.26 -11.09 11.73
C TYR A 36 -8.39 -12.02 10.52
N TRP A 37 -9.48 -12.80 10.47
CA TRP A 37 -9.70 -13.74 9.36
C TRP A 37 -9.75 -13.04 7.99
N TYR A 38 -10.34 -11.84 7.95
CA TYR A 38 -10.45 -11.07 6.71
C TYR A 38 -9.08 -10.63 6.22
N PHE A 39 -8.29 -10.03 7.12
CA PHE A 39 -6.94 -9.59 6.80
C PHE A 39 -6.05 -10.77 6.38
N ILE A 40 -6.05 -11.85 7.15
CA ILE A 40 -5.18 -13.01 6.88
C ILE A 40 -5.55 -13.68 5.55
N SER A 41 -6.83 -13.73 5.22
CA SER A 41 -7.27 -14.27 3.92
C SER A 41 -6.73 -13.46 2.75
N LEU A 42 -6.82 -12.14 2.83
CA LEU A 42 -6.27 -11.24 1.81
C LEU A 42 -4.73 -11.29 1.79
N TYR A 43 -4.11 -11.25 2.95
CA TYR A 43 -2.66 -11.33 3.08
C TYR A 43 -2.10 -12.59 2.42
N LYS A 44 -2.68 -13.74 2.70
CA LYS A 44 -2.29 -15.01 2.07
C LYS A 44 -2.54 -14.99 0.56
N SER A 45 -3.70 -14.53 0.14
CA SER A 45 -4.08 -14.52 -1.27
C SER A 45 -3.19 -13.61 -2.11
N VAL A 46 -2.74 -12.48 -1.54
CA VAL A 46 -1.84 -11.55 -2.22
C VAL A 46 -0.39 -12.01 -2.14
N GLY A 47 0.03 -12.44 -0.97
CA GLY A 47 1.45 -12.60 -0.65
C GLY A 47 2.02 -14.00 -0.82
N GLU A 48 1.19 -15.00 -1.09
CA GLU A 48 1.64 -16.41 -1.15
C GLU A 48 2.76 -16.62 -2.17
N GLU A 49 2.63 -16.07 -3.36
CA GLU A 49 3.64 -16.19 -4.42
C GLU A 49 4.93 -15.43 -4.11
N TYR A 50 4.87 -14.46 -3.19
CA TYR A 50 5.99 -13.60 -2.84
C TYR A 50 6.57 -13.93 -1.46
N GLU A 51 6.17 -15.04 -0.90
CA GLU A 51 6.62 -15.52 0.41
C GLU A 51 6.42 -14.51 1.53
N TRP A 52 5.32 -13.80 1.51
CA TRP A 52 4.91 -12.95 2.60
C TRP A 52 4.53 -13.82 3.80
N THR A 53 5.37 -13.87 4.82
CA THR A 53 5.19 -14.76 5.96
C THR A 53 5.25 -14.06 7.32
N ASP A 54 5.70 -12.83 7.37
CA ASP A 54 5.90 -12.10 8.61
C ASP A 54 4.63 -12.01 9.47
N MET A 55 3.49 -11.65 8.88
CA MET A 55 2.22 -11.59 9.60
C MET A 55 1.66 -12.96 9.99
N LEU A 56 2.04 -14.01 9.27
CA LEU A 56 1.64 -15.38 9.62
C LEU A 56 2.40 -15.92 10.84
N LYS A 57 3.62 -15.43 11.06
CA LYS A 57 4.46 -15.81 12.20
C LYS A 57 4.17 -15.00 13.46
N GLN A 58 3.52 -13.86 13.29
CA GLN A 58 3.20 -12.96 14.37
C GLN A 58 1.99 -13.48 15.18
N LYS A 59 1.99 -13.20 16.48
CA LYS A 59 0.84 -13.54 17.32
C LYS A 59 -0.40 -12.79 16.85
N LYS A 60 -1.54 -13.50 16.83
CA LYS A 60 -2.82 -12.95 16.39
C LYS A 60 -3.15 -11.63 17.10
N GLU A 61 -2.94 -11.53 18.41
CA GLU A 61 -3.22 -10.32 19.19
C GLU A 61 -2.44 -9.11 18.70
N ILE A 62 -1.18 -9.29 18.32
CA ILE A 62 -0.34 -8.20 17.80
C ILE A 62 -0.89 -7.71 16.47
N THR A 63 -1.30 -8.63 15.61
CA THR A 63 -1.91 -8.28 14.32
C THR A 63 -3.24 -7.56 14.51
N GLU A 64 -4.08 -8.05 15.40
CA GLU A 64 -5.36 -7.40 15.73
C GLU A 64 -5.17 -5.98 16.28
N ASN A 65 -4.19 -5.80 17.16
CA ASN A 65 -3.87 -4.48 17.71
C ASN A 65 -3.36 -3.53 16.62
N PHE A 66 -2.56 -4.03 15.69
CA PHE A 66 -2.12 -3.25 14.53
C PHE A 66 -3.31 -2.83 13.67
N LEU A 67 -4.15 -3.77 13.27
CA LEU A 67 -5.29 -3.50 12.40
C LEU A 67 -6.32 -2.54 13.01
N ASN A 68 -6.46 -2.57 14.33
CA ASN A 68 -7.43 -1.75 15.05
C ASN A 68 -6.83 -0.47 15.65
N ASN A 69 -5.57 -0.20 15.37
CA ASN A 69 -4.95 1.05 15.80
C ASN A 69 -5.59 2.23 15.04
N LYS A 70 -5.94 3.28 15.78
CA LYS A 70 -6.61 4.47 15.21
C LYS A 70 -5.79 5.18 14.11
N ASN A 71 -4.49 4.96 14.08
CA ASN A 71 -3.58 5.54 13.09
C ASN A 71 -3.19 4.56 11.98
N VAL A 72 -3.87 3.43 11.88
CA VAL A 72 -3.70 2.44 10.82
C VAL A 72 -4.98 2.35 10.03
N TYR A 73 -4.91 2.63 8.72
CA TYR A 73 -6.07 2.68 7.84
C TYR A 73 -5.98 1.53 6.84
N PHE A 74 -6.99 0.69 6.86
CA PHE A 74 -7.09 -0.47 5.98
C PHE A 74 -8.08 -0.20 4.86
N TYR A 75 -7.65 -0.40 3.62
CA TYR A 75 -8.50 -0.23 2.45
C TYR A 75 -8.56 -1.52 1.64
N SER A 76 -9.76 -1.90 1.27
CA SER A 76 -10.01 -3.05 0.39
C SER A 76 -10.37 -2.58 -1.00
N LEU A 77 -9.83 -3.24 -2.01
CA LEU A 77 -10.28 -3.09 -3.39
C LEU A 77 -11.34 -4.14 -3.63
N ILE A 78 -12.56 -3.70 -3.82
CA ILE A 78 -13.74 -4.57 -4.01
C ILE A 78 -14.19 -4.48 -5.46
N SER A 79 -14.29 -5.61 -6.13
CA SER A 79 -14.79 -5.70 -7.50
C SER A 79 -16.00 -6.62 -7.54
N SER A 80 -17.14 -6.07 -7.99
CA SER A 80 -18.42 -6.80 -8.02
C SER A 80 -18.73 -7.52 -6.69
N GLY A 81 -18.44 -6.85 -5.59
CA GLY A 81 -18.69 -7.37 -4.24
C GLY A 81 -17.61 -8.29 -3.68
N VAL A 82 -16.56 -8.58 -4.43
CA VAL A 82 -15.47 -9.49 -4.01
C VAL A 82 -14.19 -8.71 -3.75
N PRO A 83 -13.53 -8.91 -2.59
CA PRO A 83 -12.23 -8.28 -2.34
C PRO A 83 -11.15 -8.90 -3.23
N ILE A 84 -10.48 -8.07 -4.01
CA ILE A 84 -9.45 -8.48 -4.97
C ILE A 84 -8.09 -7.85 -4.72
N GLY A 85 -7.99 -7.06 -3.67
CA GLY A 85 -6.75 -6.41 -3.29
C GLY A 85 -6.94 -5.59 -2.03
N PHE A 86 -5.85 -5.08 -1.51
CA PHE A 86 -5.89 -4.20 -0.33
C PHE A 86 -4.62 -3.37 -0.23
N PHE A 87 -4.67 -2.33 0.59
CA PHE A 87 -3.48 -1.63 1.07
C PHE A 87 -3.71 -1.11 2.48
N ILE A 88 -2.61 -0.88 3.19
CA ILE A 88 -2.62 -0.35 4.54
C ILE A 88 -1.77 0.91 4.59
N LEU A 89 -2.35 1.99 5.10
CA LEU A 89 -1.64 3.23 5.39
C LEU A 89 -1.38 3.31 6.90
N ASP A 90 -0.12 3.29 7.28
CA ASP A 90 0.31 3.31 8.68
C ASP A 90 0.85 4.68 9.06
N TYR A 91 0.10 5.39 9.89
CA TYR A 91 0.45 6.73 10.42
C TYR A 91 0.89 6.68 11.87
N ARG A 92 1.29 5.53 12.40
CA ARG A 92 1.70 5.43 13.81
C ARG A 92 2.95 6.25 14.14
N LYS A 93 3.81 6.48 13.16
CA LYS A 93 4.96 7.38 13.30
C LYS A 93 4.55 8.80 12.91
N LYS A 94 4.90 9.77 13.75
CA LYS A 94 4.57 11.16 13.52
C LYS A 94 5.10 11.64 12.15
N GLU A 95 4.25 12.32 11.41
CA GLU A 95 4.57 12.93 10.12
C GLU A 95 5.07 11.95 9.04
N ILE A 96 4.86 10.66 9.25
CA ILE A 96 5.23 9.63 8.30
C ILE A 96 4.01 8.77 7.99
N CYS A 97 3.80 8.49 6.71
CA CYS A 97 2.89 7.45 6.25
C CYS A 97 3.71 6.31 5.65
N ASP A 98 3.54 5.12 6.18
CA ASP A 98 4.12 3.92 5.60
C ASP A 98 3.02 3.12 4.90
N ILE A 99 3.20 2.86 3.61
CA ILE A 99 2.37 1.90 2.89
C ILE A 99 2.91 0.54 3.26
N SER A 100 2.36 -0.04 4.33
CA SER A 100 2.90 -1.25 4.95
C SER A 100 2.70 -2.49 4.11
N TYR A 101 1.52 -2.59 3.51
CA TYR A 101 1.16 -3.70 2.63
C TYR A 101 0.29 -3.17 1.50
N ILE A 102 0.52 -3.68 0.31
CA ILE A 102 -0.28 -3.36 -0.87
C ILE A 102 -0.18 -4.49 -1.88
N GLY A 103 -1.28 -4.87 -2.46
CA GLY A 103 -1.26 -5.88 -3.50
C GLY A 103 -2.63 -6.32 -3.96
N LEU A 104 -2.60 -7.10 -5.02
CA LEU A 104 -3.78 -7.71 -5.66
C LEU A 104 -3.76 -9.21 -5.42
N THR A 105 -4.94 -9.79 -5.28
CA THR A 105 -5.09 -11.24 -5.20
C THR A 105 -4.69 -11.87 -6.53
N LYS A 106 -4.24 -13.13 -6.45
CA LYS A 106 -3.92 -13.94 -7.61
C LYS A 106 -5.09 -13.94 -8.61
N GLY A 107 -4.79 -13.85 -9.88
CA GLY A 107 -5.80 -13.79 -10.94
C GLY A 107 -6.28 -12.40 -11.30
N ASN A 108 -5.94 -11.38 -10.52
CA ASN A 108 -6.30 -9.99 -10.80
C ASN A 108 -5.13 -9.13 -11.28
N LEU A 109 -3.99 -9.74 -11.52
CA LEU A 109 -2.83 -9.10 -12.10
C LEU A 109 -3.01 -8.86 -13.60
N GLY A 110 -2.32 -7.87 -14.15
CA GLY A 110 -2.32 -7.60 -15.59
C GLY A 110 -3.57 -6.89 -16.13
N LYS A 111 -4.46 -6.41 -15.27
CA LYS A 111 -5.69 -5.71 -15.66
C LYS A 111 -5.61 -4.18 -15.48
N GLY A 112 -4.42 -3.66 -15.24
CA GLY A 112 -4.23 -2.24 -14.92
C GLY A 112 -4.59 -1.86 -13.49
N LEU A 113 -5.03 -2.80 -12.68
CA LEU A 113 -5.46 -2.57 -11.30
C LEU A 113 -4.30 -2.26 -10.36
N GLY A 114 -3.12 -2.82 -10.62
CA GLY A 114 -1.95 -2.56 -9.78
C GLY A 114 -1.54 -1.10 -9.79
N LYS A 115 -1.46 -0.51 -10.97
CA LYS A 115 -1.16 0.91 -11.13
C LYS A 115 -2.23 1.79 -10.47
N TYR A 116 -3.49 1.44 -10.69
CA TYR A 116 -4.63 2.14 -10.08
C TYR A 116 -4.55 2.09 -8.56
N LEU A 117 -4.40 0.88 -8.00
CA LEU A 117 -4.36 0.67 -6.55
C LEU A 117 -3.20 1.42 -5.93
N PHE A 118 -2.01 1.30 -6.52
CA PHE A 118 -0.81 1.90 -5.96
C PHE A 118 -0.85 3.43 -6.03
N LYS A 119 -1.25 3.98 -7.18
CA LYS A 119 -1.36 5.44 -7.34
C LYS A 119 -2.40 6.02 -6.39
N THR A 120 -3.51 5.33 -6.19
CA THR A 120 -4.54 5.74 -5.24
C THR A 120 -4.00 5.70 -3.80
N ALA A 121 -3.32 4.63 -3.42
CA ALA A 121 -2.72 4.51 -2.08
C ALA A 121 -1.69 5.63 -1.83
N PHE A 122 -0.86 5.91 -2.80
CA PHE A 122 0.12 7.00 -2.75
C PHE A 122 -0.55 8.35 -2.49
N LEU A 123 -1.55 8.69 -3.29
CA LEU A 123 -2.27 9.96 -3.15
C LEU A 123 -3.02 10.05 -1.82
N MET A 124 -3.68 8.97 -1.43
CA MET A 124 -4.38 8.92 -0.14
C MET A 124 -3.42 9.06 1.03
N GLY A 125 -2.24 8.48 0.92
CA GLY A 125 -1.19 8.62 1.93
C GLY A 125 -0.80 10.07 2.17
N TRP A 126 -0.71 10.87 1.10
CA TRP A 126 -0.43 12.29 1.20
C TRP A 126 -1.63 13.13 1.67
N ASP A 127 -2.82 12.77 1.27
CA ASP A 127 -4.00 13.61 1.46
C ASP A 127 -4.71 13.42 2.81
N THR A 128 -4.58 12.22 3.41
CA THR A 128 -5.39 11.87 4.57
C THR A 128 -4.95 12.56 5.85
N ASN A 129 -3.64 12.61 6.12
CA ASN A 129 -3.07 13.25 7.28
C ASN A 129 -1.84 14.06 6.89
N TYR A 130 -1.49 15.04 7.72
CA TYR A 130 -0.25 15.77 7.51
C TYR A 130 0.95 14.83 7.65
N ILE A 131 1.76 14.76 6.60
CA ILE A 131 3.01 14.00 6.60
C ILE A 131 4.09 14.78 5.86
N ASN A 132 5.34 14.50 6.18
CA ASN A 132 6.48 14.99 5.43
C ASN A 132 7.27 13.89 4.75
N LYS A 133 6.85 12.63 4.96
CA LYS A 133 7.52 11.47 4.39
C LYS A 133 6.51 10.36 4.11
N LEU A 134 6.58 9.80 2.92
CA LEU A 134 5.82 8.62 2.54
C LEU A 134 6.80 7.51 2.22
N THR A 135 6.60 6.34 2.80
CA THR A 135 7.43 5.17 2.57
C THR A 135 6.61 4.00 2.05
N VAL A 136 7.28 3.11 1.36
CA VAL A 136 6.72 1.80 1.01
C VAL A 136 7.80 0.75 1.20
N ASN A 137 7.43 -0.39 1.74
CA ASN A 137 8.31 -1.53 1.82
C ASN A 137 8.10 -2.40 0.57
N THR A 138 9.18 -2.77 -0.07
CA THR A 138 9.17 -3.71 -1.18
C THR A 138 10.19 -4.80 -0.92
N CYS A 139 9.86 -5.99 -1.33
CA CYS A 139 10.71 -7.17 -1.18
C CYS A 139 11.19 -7.62 -2.55
N THR A 140 12.39 -8.21 -2.62
CA THR A 140 12.90 -8.78 -3.87
C THR A 140 12.02 -9.90 -4.41
N LEU A 141 11.19 -10.48 -3.54
CA LEU A 141 10.23 -11.52 -3.90
C LEU A 141 8.87 -10.98 -4.34
N ASP A 142 8.65 -9.66 -4.26
CA ASP A 142 7.43 -9.03 -4.75
C ASP A 142 7.32 -9.16 -6.28
N HIS A 143 6.10 -8.93 -6.78
CA HIS A 143 5.86 -8.99 -8.23
C HIS A 143 6.85 -8.10 -8.97
N LYS A 144 7.39 -8.61 -10.10
CA LYS A 144 8.45 -7.90 -10.86
C LYS A 144 8.04 -6.50 -11.31
N ALA A 145 6.75 -6.22 -11.46
CA ALA A 145 6.26 -4.90 -11.84
C ALA A 145 6.19 -3.90 -10.68
N ALA A 146 6.32 -4.35 -9.43
CA ALA A 146 6.14 -3.50 -8.26
C ALA A 146 7.23 -2.42 -8.16
N LEU A 147 8.49 -2.82 -8.15
CA LEU A 147 9.59 -1.86 -8.02
C LEU A 147 9.65 -0.84 -9.17
N PRO A 148 9.53 -1.24 -10.45
CA PRO A 148 9.43 -0.26 -11.54
C PRO A 148 8.26 0.69 -11.40
N LEU A 149 7.11 0.23 -10.93
CA LEU A 149 5.95 1.07 -10.68
C LEU A 149 6.25 2.10 -9.58
N TYR A 150 6.87 1.68 -8.49
CA TYR A 150 7.28 2.57 -7.42
C TYR A 150 8.24 3.64 -7.93
N GLN A 151 9.24 3.25 -8.71
CA GLN A 151 10.20 4.18 -9.30
C GLN A 151 9.55 5.18 -10.25
N LYS A 152 8.58 4.75 -11.04
CA LYS A 152 7.82 5.66 -11.92
C LYS A 152 7.04 6.71 -11.14
N LEU A 153 6.62 6.38 -9.93
CA LEU A 153 5.94 7.32 -9.05
C LEU A 153 6.91 8.21 -8.26
N GLY A 154 8.20 8.05 -8.48
CA GLY A 154 9.25 8.87 -7.89
C GLY A 154 9.88 8.32 -6.64
N PHE A 155 9.57 7.08 -6.29
CA PHE A 155 10.20 6.44 -5.14
C PHE A 155 11.63 6.02 -5.45
N GLU A 156 12.52 6.18 -4.48
CA GLU A 156 13.90 5.73 -4.61
C GLU A 156 14.26 4.79 -3.47
N PRO A 157 15.05 3.76 -3.76
CA PRO A 157 15.50 2.84 -2.72
C PRO A 157 16.34 3.57 -1.67
N VAL A 158 16.09 3.27 -0.40
CA VAL A 158 16.83 3.85 0.72
C VAL A 158 17.89 2.89 1.26
N SER A 159 17.62 1.59 1.21
CA SER A 159 18.52 0.56 1.74
C SER A 159 18.41 -0.71 0.93
N TYR A 160 19.54 -1.42 0.84
CA TYR A 160 19.66 -2.71 0.15
C TYR A 160 20.15 -3.81 1.07
N THR A 161 20.18 -3.57 2.38
CA THR A 161 20.80 -4.48 3.34
C THR A 161 19.96 -5.70 3.69
N HIS A 162 18.70 -5.71 3.28
CA HIS A 162 17.75 -6.79 3.58
C HIS A 162 17.00 -7.20 2.33
N LEU A 163 16.22 -8.27 2.43
CA LEU A 163 15.29 -8.68 1.39
C LEU A 163 14.20 -7.64 1.12
N THR A 164 13.96 -6.74 2.06
CA THR A 164 13.09 -5.60 1.87
C THR A 164 13.88 -4.36 1.52
N LEU A 165 13.37 -3.61 0.55
CA LEU A 165 13.89 -2.31 0.17
C LEU A 165 12.91 -1.26 0.68
N PRO A 166 13.17 -0.58 1.79
CA PRO A 166 12.38 0.58 2.13
C PRO A 166 12.63 1.65 1.08
N THR A 167 11.55 2.12 0.47
CA THR A 167 11.62 3.19 -0.51
C THR A 167 10.95 4.42 0.07
N THR A 168 11.56 5.56 -0.18
CA THR A 168 11.09 6.83 0.33
C THR A 168 10.63 7.69 -0.82
N TYR A 169 9.38 8.07 -0.73
CA TYR A 169 8.77 8.82 -1.78
C TYR A 169 8.45 10.17 -1.33
N GLY A 170 8.82 11.00 -2.12
CA GLY A 170 8.55 12.28 -1.80
C GLY A 170 8.88 12.46 -0.45
N VAL A 171 9.27 11.76 -0.15
CA VAL A 171 9.69 11.07 0.63
C VAL A 171 9.76 10.77 1.37
#